data_4b334a7f4ea5e48be965b5fb86bffa99
#
_entry.id   4b334a7f4ea5e48be965b5fb86bffa99
#
_cell.length_a   1.000
_cell.length_b   1.000
_cell.length_c   1.000
_cell.angle_alpha   90.00
_cell.angle_beta   90.00
_cell.angle_gamma   90.00
#
_symmetry.space_group_name_H-M   'P 1'
#
loop_
_entity.id
_entity.type
_entity.pdbx_description
1 polymer ?
#
loop_
_entity_poly.entity_id
_entity_poly.type
_entity_poly.pdbx_seq_one_letter_code
_entity_poly.pdbx_strand_id
1 'polypeptide(L)'
;MKYLEKTVENFTAELASSAPTPGGGGAAALVGALGIALGNMVGELTVGKPKYAEYEGELRTLMAEASRIEKELLHLVDEDAEGFKPLAEAYGIPKDNPERARILEEATKNACVAPMAMIKACTRAMKIIERFKEIGSRLAVSDAGCAAVLCKSAMQAAALNVYINTKSMADREYAEELNDEVEELLNEYCDRADDIYDDVADELLDQ
;
A
#
# COMPACT_ATOMS: atom_id res chain seq x y z
N MET A 1 -12.63 12.88 13.55
CA MET A 1 -11.30 12.44 14.02
C MET A 1 -10.73 11.58 12.90
N LYS A 2 -9.54 11.86 12.44
CA LYS A 2 -8.87 11.06 11.42
C LYS A 2 -8.45 9.71 12.00
N TYR A 3 -8.41 8.68 11.15
CA TYR A 3 -7.96 7.34 11.59
C TYR A 3 -6.53 7.35 12.10
N LEU A 4 -5.67 8.17 11.49
CA LEU A 4 -4.27 8.35 11.91
C LEU A 4 -4.10 8.98 13.30
N GLU A 5 -5.13 9.63 13.85
CA GLU A 5 -5.11 10.22 15.19
C GLU A 5 -5.52 9.21 16.27
N LYS A 6 -5.97 8.01 15.88
CA LYS A 6 -6.35 6.93 16.80
C LYS A 6 -5.13 6.16 17.26
N THR A 7 -5.23 5.59 18.45
CA THR A 7 -4.25 4.58 18.87
C THR A 7 -4.39 3.33 17.99
N VAL A 8 -3.33 2.54 17.86
CA VAL A 8 -3.37 1.25 17.15
C VAL A 8 -4.49 0.37 17.69
N GLU A 9 -4.68 0.34 19.02
CA GLU A 9 -5.76 -0.42 19.66
C GLU A 9 -7.15 0.05 19.21
N ASN A 10 -7.39 1.36 19.17
CA ASN A 10 -8.68 1.91 18.73
C ASN A 10 -8.92 1.71 17.25
N PHE A 11 -7.89 1.84 16.42
CA PHE A 11 -7.99 1.57 14.98
C PHE A 11 -8.36 0.11 14.73
N THR A 12 -7.66 -0.84 15.36
CA THR A 12 -7.92 -2.27 15.20
C THR A 12 -9.28 -2.70 15.76
N ALA A 13 -9.71 -2.11 16.87
CA ALA A 13 -11.04 -2.37 17.43
C ALA A 13 -12.17 -1.90 16.49
N GLU A 14 -12.00 -0.74 15.85
CA GLU A 14 -12.98 -0.23 14.88
C GLU A 14 -12.97 -1.04 13.57
N LEU A 15 -11.79 -1.40 13.07
CA LEU A 15 -11.64 -2.29 11.91
C LEU A 15 -12.32 -3.66 12.16
N ALA A 16 -12.30 -4.17 13.38
CA ALA A 16 -12.94 -5.43 13.75
C ALA A 16 -14.46 -5.30 14.00
N SER A 17 -15.04 -4.11 13.86
CA SER A 17 -16.45 -3.86 14.14
C SER A 17 -17.31 -4.00 12.88
N SER A 18 -18.61 -3.69 12.99
CA SER A 18 -19.53 -3.59 11.86
C SER A 18 -19.55 -2.20 11.21
N ALA A 19 -18.63 -1.31 11.57
CA ALA A 19 -18.50 0.01 10.94
C ALA A 19 -18.13 -0.16 9.46
N PRO A 20 -18.68 0.69 8.56
CA PRO A 20 -18.37 0.60 7.13
C PRO A 20 -16.92 0.99 6.81
N THR A 21 -16.28 1.75 7.68
CA THR A 21 -14.87 2.18 7.61
C THR A 21 -14.28 2.24 9.03
N PRO A 22 -12.94 1.99 9.22
CA PRO A 22 -11.99 1.61 8.19
C PRO A 22 -12.26 0.19 7.68
N GLY A 23 -11.91 -0.07 6.42
CA GLY A 23 -12.03 -1.38 5.81
C GLY A 23 -10.68 -1.91 5.32
N GLY A 24 -10.74 -2.84 4.37
CA GLY A 24 -9.57 -3.48 3.78
C GLY A 24 -8.58 -2.49 3.14
N GLY A 25 -9.08 -1.41 2.52
CA GLY A 25 -8.24 -0.38 1.92
C GLY A 25 -7.46 0.41 2.97
N GLY A 26 -8.12 0.91 4.01
CA GLY A 26 -7.43 1.60 5.10
C GLY A 26 -6.40 0.71 5.81
N ALA A 27 -6.70 -0.60 5.99
CA ALA A 27 -5.76 -1.57 6.51
C ALA A 27 -4.57 -1.79 5.55
N ALA A 28 -4.81 -1.90 4.24
CA ALA A 28 -3.77 -2.05 3.23
C ALA A 28 -2.81 -0.85 3.23
N ALA A 29 -3.34 0.39 3.26
CA ALA A 29 -2.54 1.60 3.32
C ALA A 29 -1.63 1.64 4.56
N LEU A 30 -2.17 1.29 5.74
CA LEU A 30 -1.39 1.23 6.98
C LEU A 30 -0.29 0.18 6.90
N VAL A 31 -0.57 -1.01 6.37
CA VAL A 31 0.42 -2.08 6.20
C VAL A 31 1.53 -1.65 5.24
N GLY A 32 1.19 -1.00 4.12
CA GLY A 32 2.18 -0.44 3.19
C GLY A 32 3.07 0.63 3.84
N ALA A 33 2.49 1.51 4.66
CA ALA A 33 3.25 2.51 5.41
C ALA A 33 4.23 1.87 6.39
N LEU A 34 3.81 0.83 7.11
CA LEU A 34 4.70 0.05 7.99
C LEU A 34 5.83 -0.62 7.20
N GLY A 35 5.52 -1.15 5.99
CA GLY A 35 6.51 -1.76 5.12
C GLY A 35 7.61 -0.78 4.75
N ILE A 36 7.27 0.37 4.18
CA ILE A 36 8.29 1.36 3.77
C ILE A 36 9.01 1.98 4.97
N ALA A 37 8.36 2.12 6.13
CA ALA A 37 9.01 2.58 7.35
C ALA A 37 10.12 1.62 7.82
N LEU A 38 9.90 0.29 7.76
CA LEU A 38 10.95 -0.71 7.98
C LEU A 38 12.07 -0.61 6.95
N GLY A 39 11.74 -0.42 5.67
CA GLY A 39 12.75 -0.16 4.63
C GLY A 39 13.59 1.08 4.97
N ASN A 40 12.96 2.18 5.38
CA ASN A 40 13.68 3.39 5.78
C ASN A 40 14.58 3.16 7.02
N MET A 41 14.19 2.31 7.96
CA MET A 41 15.01 1.93 9.12
C MET A 41 16.32 1.28 8.70
N VAL A 42 16.34 0.49 7.61
CA VAL A 42 17.60 -0.06 7.05
C VAL A 42 18.54 1.07 6.62
N GLY A 43 18.00 2.10 5.97
CA GLY A 43 18.76 3.32 5.61
C GLY A 43 19.32 4.03 6.84
N GLU A 44 18.50 4.30 7.86
CA GLU A 44 18.91 4.94 9.12
C GLU A 44 19.98 4.15 9.85
N LEU A 45 19.91 2.83 9.85
CA LEU A 45 20.90 1.94 10.45
C LEU A 45 22.18 1.78 9.60
N THR A 46 22.21 2.36 8.41
CA THR A 46 23.36 2.27 7.48
C THR A 46 24.11 3.59 7.38
N VAL A 47 23.40 4.70 7.28
CA VAL A 47 23.95 6.06 7.07
C VAL A 47 24.96 6.42 8.16
N GLY A 48 26.07 7.08 7.78
CA GLY A 48 27.13 7.50 8.72
C GLY A 48 28.10 6.38 9.12
N LYS A 49 27.92 5.13 8.69
CA LYS A 49 28.90 4.06 8.95
C LYS A 49 30.01 4.08 7.90
N PRO A 50 31.30 4.09 8.30
CA PRO A 50 32.44 4.17 7.37
C PRO A 50 32.43 3.10 6.26
N LYS A 51 31.96 1.90 6.57
CA LYS A 51 31.85 0.76 5.62
C LYS A 51 30.96 1.09 4.41
N TYR A 52 29.97 1.97 4.58
CA TYR A 52 28.94 2.30 3.60
C TYR A 52 29.06 3.75 3.09
N ALA A 53 30.19 4.41 3.34
CA ALA A 53 30.39 5.82 3.01
C ALA A 53 30.23 6.14 1.52
N GLU A 54 30.54 5.19 0.64
CA GLU A 54 30.36 5.34 -0.81
C GLU A 54 28.88 5.49 -1.21
N TYR A 55 27.94 4.93 -0.44
CA TYR A 55 26.50 4.99 -0.69
C TYR A 55 25.79 6.12 0.08
N GLU A 56 26.51 6.92 0.87
CA GLU A 56 25.92 7.93 1.78
C GLU A 56 24.94 8.88 1.06
N GLY A 57 25.31 9.39 -0.11
CA GLY A 57 24.47 10.32 -0.89
C GLY A 57 23.20 9.65 -1.44
N GLU A 58 23.34 8.42 -1.92
CA GLU A 58 22.22 7.62 -2.43
C GLU A 58 21.26 7.23 -1.30
N LEU A 59 21.80 6.74 -0.17
CA LEU A 59 21.02 6.38 1.01
C LEU A 59 20.14 7.53 1.49
N ARG A 60 20.70 8.75 1.59
CA ARG A 60 19.93 9.94 2.00
C ARG A 60 18.83 10.29 1.02
N THR A 61 19.04 10.10 -0.28
CA THR A 61 18.02 10.32 -1.31
C THR A 61 16.89 9.31 -1.19
N LEU A 62 17.22 8.02 -1.06
CA LEU A 62 16.26 6.94 -0.88
C LEU A 62 15.43 7.11 0.40
N MET A 63 16.07 7.48 1.51
CA MET A 63 15.40 7.76 2.79
C MET A 63 14.42 8.93 2.69
N ALA A 64 14.80 10.01 1.99
CA ALA A 64 13.90 11.13 1.76
C ALA A 64 12.67 10.74 0.95
N GLU A 65 12.83 9.88 -0.06
CA GLU A 65 11.71 9.38 -0.86
C GLU A 65 10.88 8.37 -0.08
N ALA A 66 11.50 7.46 0.68
CA ALA A 66 10.81 6.53 1.59
C ALA A 66 9.88 7.28 2.56
N SER A 67 10.38 8.37 3.16
CA SER A 67 9.58 9.21 4.06
C SER A 67 8.41 9.91 3.36
N ARG A 68 8.50 10.21 2.06
CA ARG A 68 7.39 10.76 1.29
C ARG A 68 6.32 9.70 1.03
N ILE A 69 6.75 8.50 0.62
CA ILE A 69 5.84 7.38 0.35
C ILE A 69 5.13 6.95 1.65
N GLU A 70 5.85 6.90 2.77
CA GLU A 70 5.24 6.62 4.08
C GLU A 70 4.10 7.60 4.39
N LYS A 71 4.34 8.90 4.24
CA LYS A 71 3.32 9.93 4.48
C LYS A 71 2.15 9.84 3.51
N GLU A 72 2.42 9.53 2.25
CA GLU A 72 1.39 9.29 1.24
C GLU A 72 0.50 8.10 1.62
N LEU A 73 1.09 6.95 1.96
CA LEU A 73 0.36 5.76 2.39
C LEU A 73 -0.43 6.00 3.67
N LEU A 74 0.14 6.71 4.64
CA LEU A 74 -0.59 7.11 5.84
C LEU A 74 -1.80 8.00 5.49
N HIS A 75 -1.64 8.96 4.57
CA HIS A 75 -2.76 9.80 4.14
C HIS A 75 -3.87 9.00 3.46
N LEU A 76 -3.50 7.99 2.67
CA LEU A 76 -4.44 7.11 1.98
C LEU A 76 -5.33 6.29 2.93
N VAL A 77 -4.95 6.11 4.21
CA VAL A 77 -5.82 5.48 5.23
C VAL A 77 -7.12 6.27 5.41
N ASP A 78 -7.01 7.60 5.50
CA ASP A 78 -8.19 8.47 5.64
C ASP A 78 -8.89 8.69 4.30
N GLU A 79 -8.14 8.80 3.18
CA GLU A 79 -8.70 8.99 1.84
C GLU A 79 -9.53 7.80 1.37
N ASP A 80 -9.13 6.57 1.70
CA ASP A 80 -9.92 5.37 1.41
C ASP A 80 -11.31 5.45 2.06
N ALA A 81 -11.35 5.81 3.34
CA ALA A 81 -12.60 5.96 4.07
C ALA A 81 -13.48 7.10 3.51
N GLU A 82 -12.88 8.23 3.14
CA GLU A 82 -13.61 9.35 2.53
C GLU A 82 -14.09 9.00 1.11
N GLY A 83 -13.28 8.30 0.32
CA GLY A 83 -13.62 7.84 -1.03
C GLY A 83 -14.75 6.82 -1.06
N PHE A 84 -14.89 6.01 0.01
CA PHE A 84 -15.95 5.02 0.14
C PHE A 84 -17.30 5.61 0.56
N LYS A 85 -17.34 6.73 1.28
CA LYS A 85 -18.59 7.33 1.79
C LYS A 85 -19.66 7.56 0.71
N PRO A 86 -19.34 8.17 -0.45
CA PRO A 86 -20.33 8.37 -1.51
C PRO A 86 -20.93 7.05 -2.01
N LEU A 87 -20.13 5.98 -2.07
CA LEU A 87 -20.59 4.66 -2.48
C LEU A 87 -21.52 4.04 -1.43
N ALA A 88 -21.17 4.16 -0.15
CA ALA A 88 -22.03 3.68 0.95
C ALA A 88 -23.39 4.40 0.95
N GLU A 89 -23.40 5.71 0.72
CA GLU A 89 -24.63 6.52 0.61
C GLU A 89 -25.44 6.14 -0.63
N ALA A 90 -24.79 5.91 -1.77
CA ALA A 90 -25.44 5.56 -3.02
C ALA A 90 -26.18 4.20 -2.95
N TYR A 91 -25.72 3.26 -2.15
CA TYR A 91 -26.43 2.01 -1.90
C TYR A 91 -27.81 2.23 -1.25
N GLY A 92 -27.98 3.28 -0.46
CA GLY A 92 -29.25 3.66 0.17
C GLY A 92 -30.27 4.31 -0.77
N ILE A 93 -29.87 4.73 -1.99
CA ILE A 93 -30.78 5.35 -2.97
C ILE A 93 -31.83 4.31 -3.43
N PRO A 94 -33.14 4.66 -3.46
CA PRO A 94 -34.20 3.78 -3.93
C PRO A 94 -33.93 3.25 -5.36
N LYS A 95 -34.28 2.00 -5.63
CA LYS A 95 -34.01 1.33 -6.92
C LYS A 95 -34.75 1.95 -8.11
N ASP A 96 -35.86 2.62 -7.87
CA ASP A 96 -36.70 3.33 -8.84
C ASP A 96 -36.24 4.77 -9.11
N ASN A 97 -35.22 5.27 -8.40
CA ASN A 97 -34.64 6.57 -8.67
C ASN A 97 -33.86 6.55 -10.00
N PRO A 98 -34.22 7.39 -11.00
CA PRO A 98 -33.60 7.39 -12.32
C PRO A 98 -32.09 7.74 -12.30
N GLU A 99 -31.65 8.51 -11.31
CA GLU A 99 -30.23 8.91 -11.19
C GLU A 99 -29.36 7.86 -10.46
N ARG A 100 -29.98 6.84 -9.85
CA ARG A 100 -29.27 5.87 -9.01
C ARG A 100 -28.10 5.20 -9.74
N ALA A 101 -28.34 4.76 -10.97
CA ALA A 101 -27.30 4.05 -11.75
C ALA A 101 -26.07 4.95 -12.00
N ARG A 102 -26.30 6.20 -12.39
CA ARG A 102 -25.21 7.18 -12.63
C ARG A 102 -24.45 7.48 -11.35
N ILE A 103 -25.17 7.73 -10.23
CA ILE A 103 -24.55 8.04 -8.94
C ILE A 103 -23.72 6.87 -8.44
N LEU A 104 -24.24 5.64 -8.54
CA LEU A 104 -23.49 4.42 -8.17
C LEU A 104 -22.21 4.27 -9.01
N GLU A 105 -22.31 4.46 -10.32
CA GLU A 105 -21.16 4.35 -11.21
C GLU A 105 -20.06 5.34 -10.85
N GLU A 106 -20.41 6.62 -10.68
CA GLU A 106 -19.45 7.67 -10.29
C GLU A 106 -18.83 7.38 -8.91
N ALA A 107 -19.63 6.97 -7.93
CA ALA A 107 -19.16 6.64 -6.60
C ALA A 107 -18.25 5.40 -6.58
N THR A 108 -18.57 4.39 -7.42
CA THR A 108 -17.75 3.18 -7.54
C THR A 108 -16.39 3.50 -8.18
N LYS A 109 -16.36 4.32 -9.24
CA LYS A 109 -15.10 4.79 -9.84
C LYS A 109 -14.26 5.56 -8.82
N ASN A 110 -14.88 6.45 -8.05
CA ASN A 110 -14.20 7.20 -6.99
C ASN A 110 -13.61 6.28 -5.90
N ALA A 111 -14.32 5.22 -5.52
CA ALA A 111 -13.85 4.25 -4.52
C ALA A 111 -12.64 3.42 -4.97
N CYS A 112 -12.27 3.43 -6.26
CA CYS A 112 -11.05 2.81 -6.76
C CYS A 112 -9.81 3.71 -6.67
N VAL A 113 -9.97 5.03 -6.47
CA VAL A 113 -8.87 6.00 -6.55
C VAL A 113 -7.81 5.75 -5.47
N ALA A 114 -8.22 5.66 -4.21
CA ALA A 114 -7.30 5.43 -3.11
C ALA A 114 -6.62 4.04 -3.18
N PRO A 115 -7.32 2.91 -3.42
CA PRO A 115 -6.68 1.61 -3.62
C PRO A 115 -5.65 1.58 -4.77
N MET A 116 -5.93 2.21 -5.91
CA MET A 116 -4.96 2.32 -6.99
C MET A 116 -3.73 3.14 -6.60
N ALA A 117 -3.92 4.24 -5.87
CA ALA A 117 -2.81 5.05 -5.35
C ALA A 117 -1.94 4.25 -4.35
N MET A 118 -2.54 3.40 -3.51
CA MET A 118 -1.83 2.51 -2.58
C MET A 118 -0.93 1.53 -3.33
N ILE A 119 -1.45 0.87 -4.37
CA ILE A 119 -0.67 -0.05 -5.21
C ILE A 119 0.53 0.70 -5.81
N LYS A 120 0.31 1.84 -6.45
CA LYS A 120 1.37 2.66 -7.07
C LYS A 120 2.40 3.18 -6.05
N ALA A 121 1.98 3.52 -4.83
CA ALA A 121 2.90 3.90 -3.77
C ALA A 121 3.77 2.71 -3.32
N CYS A 122 3.18 1.52 -3.18
CA CYS A 122 3.91 0.32 -2.80
C CYS A 122 4.90 -0.15 -3.89
N THR A 123 4.61 0.05 -5.20
CA THR A 123 5.60 -0.25 -6.26
C THR A 123 6.84 0.63 -6.15
N ARG A 124 6.66 1.93 -5.81
CA ARG A 124 7.80 2.82 -5.55
C ARG A 124 8.55 2.43 -4.28
N ALA A 125 7.82 2.04 -3.22
CA ALA A 125 8.41 1.53 -1.99
C ALA A 125 9.27 0.29 -2.26
N MET A 126 8.79 -0.66 -3.06
CA MET A 126 9.50 -1.89 -3.39
C MET A 126 10.86 -1.63 -4.04
N LYS A 127 10.95 -0.69 -4.99
CA LYS A 127 12.22 -0.28 -5.62
C LYS A 127 13.23 0.27 -4.61
N ILE A 128 12.75 1.00 -3.61
CA ILE A 128 13.59 1.55 -2.55
C ILE A 128 14.05 0.44 -1.60
N ILE A 129 13.16 -0.47 -1.23
CA ILE A 129 13.45 -1.60 -0.34
C ILE A 129 14.50 -2.52 -0.98
N GLU A 130 14.32 -2.86 -2.26
CA GLU A 130 15.28 -3.63 -3.04
C GLU A 130 16.67 -3.00 -2.99
N ARG A 131 16.75 -1.69 -3.21
CA ARG A 131 18.03 -0.98 -3.13
C ARG A 131 18.60 -0.92 -1.72
N PHE A 132 17.78 -0.72 -0.70
CA PHE A 132 18.25 -0.81 0.69
C PHE A 132 18.77 -2.20 1.07
N LYS A 133 18.16 -3.28 0.54
CA LYS A 133 18.67 -4.65 0.71
C LYS A 133 20.08 -4.80 0.12
N GLU A 134 20.35 -4.18 -1.05
CA GLU A 134 21.65 -4.30 -1.73
C GLU A 134 22.76 -3.51 -1.03
N ILE A 135 22.51 -2.24 -0.69
CA ILE A 135 23.53 -1.31 -0.18
C ILE A 135 23.46 -1.03 1.31
N GLY A 136 22.44 -1.56 1.98
CA GLY A 136 22.20 -1.33 3.40
C GLY A 136 23.05 -2.21 4.32
N SER A 137 22.95 -1.91 5.61
CA SER A 137 23.65 -2.65 6.66
C SER A 137 23.14 -4.10 6.75
N ARG A 138 24.04 -5.07 6.63
CA ARG A 138 23.73 -6.49 6.81
C ARG A 138 23.09 -6.83 8.16
N LEU A 139 23.32 -6.00 9.18
CA LEU A 139 22.67 -6.16 10.49
C LEU A 139 21.16 -5.86 10.47
N ALA A 140 20.67 -5.21 9.41
CA ALA A 140 19.25 -4.86 9.23
C ALA A 140 18.66 -5.52 7.96
N VAL A 141 19.31 -6.55 7.41
CA VAL A 141 18.85 -7.18 6.16
C VAL A 141 17.48 -7.86 6.35
N SER A 142 17.21 -8.43 7.52
CA SER A 142 15.92 -9.01 7.87
C SER A 142 14.77 -7.99 7.80
N ASP A 143 15.03 -6.72 8.17
CA ASP A 143 14.03 -5.66 8.08
C ASP A 143 13.69 -5.30 6.63
N ALA A 144 14.66 -5.41 5.70
CA ALA A 144 14.39 -5.27 4.27
C ALA A 144 13.48 -6.39 3.75
N GLY A 145 13.70 -7.65 4.14
CA GLY A 145 12.81 -8.77 3.83
C GLY A 145 11.39 -8.56 4.38
N CYS A 146 11.28 -8.18 5.67
CA CYS A 146 9.98 -7.85 6.27
C CYS A 146 9.28 -6.71 5.53
N ALA A 147 10.00 -5.66 5.14
CA ALA A 147 9.46 -4.52 4.41
C ALA A 147 8.86 -4.95 3.06
N ALA A 148 9.56 -5.81 2.31
CA ALA A 148 9.09 -6.34 1.03
C ALA A 148 7.79 -7.15 1.18
N VAL A 149 7.73 -8.07 2.16
CA VAL A 149 6.54 -8.88 2.47
C VAL A 149 5.34 -7.99 2.84
N LEU A 150 5.53 -6.97 3.68
CA LEU A 150 4.46 -6.06 4.07
C LEU A 150 3.97 -5.23 2.87
N CYS A 151 4.85 -4.69 2.04
CA CYS A 151 4.46 -3.95 0.84
C CYS A 151 3.73 -4.85 -0.17
N LYS A 152 4.18 -6.09 -0.38
CA LYS A 152 3.46 -7.09 -1.20
C LYS A 152 2.04 -7.32 -0.68
N SER A 153 1.91 -7.58 0.62
CA SER A 153 0.61 -7.81 1.26
C SER A 153 -0.32 -6.60 1.13
N ALA A 154 0.23 -5.39 1.26
CA ALA A 154 -0.51 -4.15 1.06
C ALA A 154 -1.03 -4.00 -0.37
N MET A 155 -0.20 -4.29 -1.39
CA MET A 155 -0.60 -4.26 -2.80
C MET A 155 -1.71 -5.26 -3.09
N GLN A 156 -1.57 -6.50 -2.65
CA GLN A 156 -2.58 -7.55 -2.85
C GLN A 156 -3.91 -7.20 -2.15
N ALA A 157 -3.85 -6.67 -0.93
CA ALA A 157 -5.04 -6.24 -0.22
C ALA A 157 -5.72 -5.04 -0.91
N ALA A 158 -4.97 -4.06 -1.38
CA ALA A 158 -5.49 -2.92 -2.13
C ALA A 158 -6.14 -3.37 -3.46
N ALA A 159 -5.54 -4.33 -4.17
CA ALA A 159 -6.09 -4.89 -5.41
C ALA A 159 -7.48 -5.49 -5.20
N LEU A 160 -7.71 -6.21 -4.10
CA LEU A 160 -9.04 -6.75 -3.79
C LEU A 160 -10.09 -5.64 -3.61
N ASN A 161 -9.69 -4.45 -3.14
CA ASN A 161 -10.58 -3.29 -3.05
C ASN A 161 -10.84 -2.65 -4.41
N VAL A 162 -9.91 -2.74 -5.37
CA VAL A 162 -10.19 -2.39 -6.78
C VAL A 162 -11.16 -3.40 -7.38
N TYR A 163 -10.87 -4.69 -7.30
CA TYR A 163 -11.65 -5.75 -7.94
C TYR A 163 -13.11 -5.83 -7.47
N ILE A 164 -13.37 -5.64 -6.17
CA ILE A 164 -14.75 -5.65 -5.66
C ILE A 164 -15.57 -4.49 -6.24
N ASN A 165 -14.95 -3.36 -6.51
CA ASN A 165 -15.58 -2.19 -7.11
C ASN A 165 -15.74 -2.36 -8.62
N THR A 166 -14.70 -2.73 -9.36
CA THR A 166 -14.75 -2.92 -10.82
C THR A 166 -15.74 -4.00 -11.23
N LYS A 167 -15.94 -5.03 -10.39
CA LYS A 167 -16.94 -6.09 -10.62
C LYS A 167 -18.35 -5.55 -10.82
N SER A 168 -18.70 -4.45 -10.17
CA SER A 168 -20.05 -3.85 -10.18
C SER A 168 -20.21 -2.67 -11.14
N MET A 169 -19.14 -2.20 -11.79
CA MET A 169 -19.18 -1.09 -12.74
C MET A 169 -19.96 -1.43 -14.01
N ALA A 170 -20.76 -0.49 -14.48
CA ALA A 170 -21.44 -0.59 -15.78
C ALA A 170 -20.47 -0.30 -16.94
N ASP A 171 -19.52 0.60 -16.75
CA ASP A 171 -18.43 0.90 -17.68
C ASP A 171 -17.38 -0.21 -17.65
N ARG A 172 -17.62 -1.24 -18.45
CA ARG A 172 -16.78 -2.44 -18.50
C ARG A 172 -15.40 -2.18 -19.06
N GLU A 173 -15.29 -1.27 -20.04
CA GLU A 173 -14.00 -0.89 -20.62
C GLU A 173 -13.08 -0.27 -19.56
N TYR A 174 -13.56 0.73 -18.83
CA TYR A 174 -12.82 1.32 -17.71
C TYR A 174 -12.49 0.32 -16.58
N ALA A 175 -13.42 -0.59 -16.27
CA ALA A 175 -13.18 -1.62 -15.26
C ALA A 175 -12.08 -2.61 -15.68
N GLU A 176 -12.03 -3.00 -16.95
CA GLU A 176 -11.02 -3.87 -17.53
C GLU A 176 -9.66 -3.17 -17.56
N GLU A 177 -9.58 -1.93 -18.00
CA GLU A 177 -8.34 -1.14 -17.98
C GLU A 177 -7.73 -1.05 -16.57
N LEU A 178 -8.57 -0.80 -15.53
CA LEU A 178 -8.10 -0.79 -14.15
C LEU A 178 -7.60 -2.15 -13.68
N ASN A 179 -8.32 -3.22 -14.01
CA ASN A 179 -7.93 -4.57 -13.62
C ASN A 179 -6.61 -4.99 -14.29
N ASP A 180 -6.44 -4.69 -15.58
CA ASP A 180 -5.22 -4.98 -16.32
C ASP A 180 -4.02 -4.23 -15.73
N GLU A 181 -4.18 -2.94 -15.39
CA GLU A 181 -3.13 -2.16 -14.69
C GLU A 181 -2.76 -2.78 -13.34
N VAL A 182 -3.76 -3.21 -12.56
CA VAL A 182 -3.52 -3.88 -11.26
C VAL A 182 -2.76 -5.19 -11.46
N GLU A 183 -3.19 -6.04 -12.40
CA GLU A 183 -2.55 -7.32 -12.67
C GLU A 183 -1.10 -7.15 -13.13
N GLU A 184 -0.81 -6.20 -14.02
CA GLU A 184 0.55 -5.89 -14.46
C GLU A 184 1.44 -5.49 -13.26
N LEU A 185 0.97 -4.58 -12.42
CA LEU A 185 1.72 -4.12 -11.25
C LEU A 185 1.91 -5.23 -10.22
N LEU A 186 0.88 -6.06 -9.96
CA LEU A 186 1.02 -7.18 -9.03
C LEU A 186 2.00 -8.23 -9.55
N ASN A 187 1.92 -8.60 -10.82
CA ASN A 187 2.81 -9.61 -11.40
C ASN A 187 4.27 -9.17 -11.29
N GLU A 188 4.60 -7.91 -11.64
CA GLU A 188 5.98 -7.43 -11.54
C GLU A 188 6.46 -7.32 -10.09
N TYR A 189 5.68 -6.68 -9.22
CA TYR A 189 6.20 -6.27 -7.91
C TYR A 189 5.99 -7.31 -6.81
N CYS A 190 5.05 -8.26 -6.97
CA CYS A 190 4.98 -9.41 -6.06
C CYS A 190 6.14 -10.37 -6.28
N ASP A 191 6.54 -10.61 -7.53
CA ASP A 191 7.71 -11.43 -7.85
C ASP A 191 8.99 -10.80 -7.28
N ARG A 192 9.19 -9.48 -7.45
CA ARG A 192 10.31 -8.76 -6.81
C ARG A 192 10.32 -8.88 -5.28
N ALA A 193 9.14 -8.85 -4.65
CA ALA A 193 9.05 -9.00 -3.20
C ALA A 193 9.44 -10.41 -2.76
N ASP A 194 9.06 -11.43 -3.52
CA ASP A 194 9.45 -12.81 -3.27
C ASP A 194 10.97 -12.99 -3.46
N ASP A 195 11.55 -12.43 -4.52
CA ASP A 195 13.01 -12.46 -4.75
C ASP A 195 13.77 -11.79 -3.58
N ILE A 196 13.28 -10.64 -3.09
CA ILE A 196 13.89 -9.97 -1.91
C ILE A 196 13.80 -10.86 -0.67
N TYR A 197 12.63 -11.48 -0.44
CA TYR A 197 12.42 -12.37 0.70
C TYR A 197 13.33 -13.60 0.63
N ASP A 198 13.37 -14.27 -0.51
CA ASP A 198 14.15 -15.49 -0.71
C ASP A 198 15.65 -15.21 -0.55
N ASP A 199 16.17 -14.14 -1.16
CA ASP A 199 17.55 -13.71 -1.00
C ASP A 199 17.94 -13.42 0.46
N VAL A 200 17.02 -12.75 1.20
CA VAL A 200 17.24 -12.45 2.63
C VAL A 200 17.17 -13.72 3.47
N ALA A 201 16.21 -14.62 3.18
CA ALA A 201 16.05 -15.87 3.90
C ALA A 201 17.28 -16.76 3.70
N ASP A 202 17.78 -16.90 2.46
CA ASP A 202 18.98 -17.67 2.14
C ASP A 202 20.21 -17.09 2.88
N GLU A 203 20.40 -15.76 2.85
CA GLU A 203 21.50 -15.11 3.60
C GLU A 203 21.46 -15.39 5.12
N LEU A 204 20.26 -15.52 5.70
CA LEU A 204 20.09 -15.79 7.13
C LEU A 204 20.21 -17.26 7.51
N LEU A 205 19.92 -18.18 6.57
CA LEU A 205 19.95 -19.62 6.80
C LEU A 205 21.31 -20.24 6.50
N ASP A 206 22.10 -19.64 5.60
CA ASP A 206 23.43 -20.14 5.16
C ASP A 206 24.58 -19.86 6.16
N GLN A 207 24.31 -19.61 7.45
CA GLN A 207 25.31 -19.35 8.51
C GLN A 207 25.82 -20.60 9.19
#